data_3cc49d8942a42993123eb0c37d21be23
#
_entry.id   3cc49d8942a42993123eb0c37d21be23
#
_cell.length_a   1.000
_cell.length_b   1.000
_cell.length_c   1.000
_cell.angle_alpha   90.00
_cell.angle_beta   90.00
_cell.angle_gamma   90.00
#
_symmetry.space_group_name_H-M   'P 1'
#
loop_
_entity.id
_entity.type
_entity.pdbx_description
1 polymer ?
#
loop_
_entity_poly.entity_id
_entity_poly.type
_entity_poly.pdbx_seq_one_letter_code
_entity_poly.pdbx_strand_id
1 'polypeptide(L)'
;MGKPTGFMEFERVNCHASSPKSRIKNYNEFHDFLSAEQRAQQAARCMDCGVPFCQAGQPIKGMVSGCPLNNLIPEWNNLVYLGNYEAAFARLQKTNCFPEFTGRVCPALCEAACTCGLNGDPVTCKANELAIIETAYKKGYIKPQPPKVRTNKRIAVIGSGPSGLAAAFMLNRRGHNVTVFERADRLGGLLMYGIPNMKLEKHVIERRIRLMKEEGVRFVTNANVGENYDAKEILKNYDAVVLACGASNPRDIKAPGREAKGIFFAVDFLAATTKSLLDSNLTNGNYVSAKGKKVVVIGGGDTGNDCVGTAIRHGCASVVQLEMMPKLPEKRAENNQWPEWPRVLKTDYGQEEAIEVFGSDPRMYQTTVKEFVKDTKGNLKKLICVKLEPKQDKKTGRMMMAPVKDSEFELEADLVLIAAGFLGTQSYVADAFGVKLNARTNVETAEGSYATNVPNVFAAGDMHRGQSLVVWAIREGREAAKAVDTKLMGYSNM
;
A
#
# COMPACT_ATOMS: atom_id res chain seq x y z
N MET A 1 4.66 30.66 2.10
CA MET A 1 3.49 30.79 1.20
C MET A 1 3.98 30.69 -0.22
N GLY A 2 3.41 29.77 -1.04
CA GLY A 2 3.71 29.71 -2.46
C GLY A 2 3.45 31.07 -3.13
N LYS A 3 2.75 31.12 -4.23
CA LYS A 3 2.28 32.37 -4.80
C LYS A 3 0.84 32.62 -4.31
N PRO A 4 0.51 33.78 -3.71
CA PRO A 4 -0.84 34.02 -3.13
C PRO A 4 -2.00 33.78 -4.09
N THR A 5 -1.80 34.03 -5.39
CA THR A 5 -2.75 33.87 -6.49
C THR A 5 -2.47 32.64 -7.38
N GLY A 6 -1.49 31.83 -7.05
CA GLY A 6 -1.01 30.75 -7.91
C GLY A 6 -2.09 29.71 -8.27
N PHE A 7 -3.02 29.41 -7.33
CA PHE A 7 -4.14 28.50 -7.59
C PHE A 7 -5.17 29.07 -8.61
N MET A 8 -5.15 30.37 -8.86
CA MET A 8 -5.97 31.05 -9.88
C MET A 8 -5.27 31.20 -11.22
N GLU A 9 -3.92 31.18 -11.22
CA GLU A 9 -3.10 31.46 -12.41
C GLU A 9 -2.64 30.18 -13.11
N PHE A 10 -2.44 29.12 -12.37
CA PHE A 10 -1.91 27.85 -12.89
C PHE A 10 -2.96 26.74 -12.79
N GLU A 11 -3.20 26.05 -13.88
CA GLU A 11 -4.00 24.83 -13.88
C GLU A 11 -3.26 23.68 -13.20
N ARG A 12 -4.00 22.69 -12.73
CA ARG A 12 -3.43 21.46 -12.19
C ARG A 12 -2.83 20.64 -13.33
N VAL A 13 -1.56 20.24 -13.13
CA VAL A 13 -0.86 19.30 -14.00
C VAL A 13 -0.41 18.11 -13.17
N ASN A 14 -0.74 16.91 -13.62
CA ASN A 14 -0.26 15.65 -13.03
C ASN A 14 0.98 15.15 -13.79
N CYS A 15 1.74 14.22 -13.17
CA CYS A 15 2.76 13.47 -13.89
C CYS A 15 2.14 12.79 -15.11
N HIS A 16 2.76 12.95 -16.26
CA HIS A 16 2.31 12.29 -17.48
C HIS A 16 2.54 10.79 -17.36
N ALA A 17 1.53 9.99 -17.73
CA ALA A 17 1.68 8.55 -17.87
C ALA A 17 1.90 8.19 -19.33
N SER A 18 2.85 7.30 -19.60
CA SER A 18 3.04 6.73 -20.94
C SER A 18 1.72 6.09 -21.42
N SER A 19 1.45 6.14 -22.73
CA SER A 19 0.21 5.59 -23.28
C SER A 19 0.03 4.12 -22.90
N PRO A 20 -1.21 3.65 -22.66
CA PRO A 20 -1.47 2.24 -22.34
C PRO A 20 -0.82 1.27 -23.33
N LYS A 21 -0.93 1.54 -24.62
CA LYS A 21 -0.31 0.75 -25.70
C LYS A 21 1.21 0.66 -25.62
N SER A 22 1.87 1.67 -25.08
CA SER A 22 3.33 1.71 -24.90
C SER A 22 3.75 0.99 -23.63
N ARG A 23 3.11 1.31 -22.50
CA ARG A 23 3.53 0.87 -21.16
C ARG A 23 3.27 -0.62 -20.88
N ILE A 24 2.31 -1.26 -21.55
CA ILE A 24 2.07 -2.72 -21.42
C ILE A 24 3.21 -3.59 -21.94
N LYS A 25 4.17 -3.04 -22.69
CA LYS A 25 5.28 -3.78 -23.31
C LYS A 25 6.41 -4.13 -22.32
N ASN A 26 6.40 -3.57 -21.12
CA ASN A 26 7.42 -3.79 -20.11
C ASN A 26 6.85 -3.65 -18.70
N TYR A 27 7.72 -3.82 -17.69
CA TYR A 27 7.39 -3.71 -16.26
C TYR A 27 8.06 -2.51 -15.58
N ASN A 28 8.48 -1.49 -16.34
CA ASN A 28 9.07 -0.27 -15.79
C ASN A 28 8.01 0.69 -15.28
N GLU A 29 8.35 1.59 -14.35
CA GLU A 29 7.49 2.71 -13.99
C GLU A 29 7.17 3.53 -15.25
N PHE A 30 5.91 3.97 -15.36
CA PHE A 30 5.39 4.59 -16.58
C PHE A 30 4.97 6.05 -16.41
N HIS A 31 5.27 6.66 -15.24
CA HIS A 31 5.02 8.06 -15.00
C HIS A 31 6.29 8.89 -15.20
N ASP A 32 6.19 9.91 -16.05
CA ASP A 32 7.25 10.90 -16.23
C ASP A 32 7.17 11.96 -15.11
N PHE A 33 8.32 12.43 -14.67
CA PHE A 33 8.38 13.53 -13.71
C PHE A 33 8.02 14.86 -14.37
N LEU A 34 7.32 15.72 -13.64
CA LEU A 34 7.09 17.10 -14.06
C LEU A 34 8.42 17.84 -14.24
N SER A 35 8.50 18.77 -15.20
CA SER A 35 9.65 19.65 -15.37
C SER A 35 9.88 20.53 -14.12
N ALA A 36 11.05 21.13 -13.98
CA ALA A 36 11.34 22.03 -12.87
C ALA A 36 10.36 23.21 -12.80
N GLU A 37 10.00 23.77 -13.96
CA GLU A 37 9.05 24.86 -14.09
C GLU A 37 7.63 24.40 -13.70
N GLN A 38 7.14 23.27 -14.24
CA GLN A 38 5.85 22.69 -13.87
C GLN A 38 5.77 22.42 -12.38
N ARG A 39 6.81 21.88 -11.77
CA ARG A 39 6.85 21.64 -10.31
C ARG A 39 6.71 22.92 -9.50
N ALA A 40 7.41 24.00 -9.91
CA ALA A 40 7.29 25.30 -9.27
C ALA A 40 5.86 25.85 -9.41
N GLN A 41 5.26 25.76 -10.60
CA GLN A 41 3.88 26.17 -10.84
C GLN A 41 2.89 25.35 -9.98
N GLN A 42 3.03 24.03 -9.92
CA GLN A 42 2.17 23.17 -9.09
C GLN A 42 2.31 23.47 -7.60
N ALA A 43 3.52 23.73 -7.14
CA ALA A 43 3.78 24.12 -5.76
C ALA A 43 3.23 25.52 -5.43
N ALA A 44 3.29 26.47 -6.41
CA ALA A 44 2.72 27.81 -6.28
C ALA A 44 1.19 27.80 -6.07
N ARG A 45 0.49 26.74 -6.49
CA ARG A 45 -0.95 26.59 -6.27
C ARG A 45 -1.35 26.42 -4.81
N CYS A 46 -0.40 26.15 -3.91
CA CYS A 46 -0.68 26.01 -2.49
C CYS A 46 -1.01 27.37 -1.85
N MET A 47 -2.22 27.50 -1.29
CA MET A 47 -2.70 28.72 -0.64
C MET A 47 -2.09 28.97 0.76
N ASP A 48 -1.33 28.00 1.30
CA ASP A 48 -0.80 28.04 2.67
C ASP A 48 -1.90 28.31 3.71
N CYS A 49 -2.93 27.48 3.70
CA CYS A 49 -4.12 27.65 4.53
C CYS A 49 -3.77 27.71 6.04
N GLY A 50 -4.38 28.62 6.79
CA GLY A 50 -4.21 28.70 8.25
C GLY A 50 -4.69 27.42 8.97
N VAL A 51 -5.69 26.71 8.38
CA VAL A 51 -6.14 25.40 8.83
C VAL A 51 -6.00 24.42 7.65
N PRO A 52 -4.83 23.80 7.47
CA PRO A 52 -4.56 22.97 6.31
C PRO A 52 -5.13 21.55 6.47
N PHE A 53 -6.31 21.30 5.96
CA PHE A 53 -6.94 19.98 5.99
C PHE A 53 -6.09 18.89 5.33
N CYS A 54 -5.26 19.23 4.34
CA CYS A 54 -4.35 18.30 3.67
C CYS A 54 -3.41 17.56 4.63
N GLN A 55 -3.05 18.14 5.78
CA GLN A 55 -2.17 17.55 6.78
C GLN A 55 -2.89 17.06 8.05
N ALA A 56 -4.23 17.13 8.11
CA ALA A 56 -4.98 16.84 9.34
C ALA A 56 -4.99 15.34 9.70
N GLY A 57 -5.13 14.45 8.72
CA GLY A 57 -5.14 12.99 8.94
C GLY A 57 -6.26 12.51 9.87
N GLN A 58 -7.42 13.17 9.85
CA GLN A 58 -8.54 12.90 10.76
C GLN A 58 -9.54 11.91 10.14
N PRO A 59 -10.06 10.93 10.90
CA PRO A 59 -11.15 10.08 10.46
C PRO A 59 -12.46 10.88 10.33
N ILE A 60 -13.10 10.81 9.16
CA ILE A 60 -14.41 11.40 8.90
C ILE A 60 -15.29 10.31 8.27
N LYS A 61 -16.41 9.98 8.91
CA LYS A 61 -17.35 8.91 8.48
C LYS A 61 -16.65 7.59 8.09
N GLY A 62 -15.68 7.18 8.92
CA GLY A 62 -14.96 5.91 8.75
C GLY A 62 -13.83 5.91 7.73
N MET A 63 -13.59 7.03 7.03
CA MET A 63 -12.47 7.23 6.12
C MET A 63 -11.58 8.37 6.60
N VAL A 64 -10.30 8.35 6.23
CA VAL A 64 -9.36 9.40 6.61
C VAL A 64 -9.39 10.54 5.61
N SER A 65 -9.44 11.77 6.13
CA SER A 65 -9.26 13.02 5.40
C SER A 65 -7.91 13.63 5.75
N GLY A 66 -7.13 14.01 4.74
CA GLY A 66 -5.78 14.54 4.92
C GLY A 66 -4.71 13.48 5.16
N CYS A 67 -3.47 13.91 5.32
CA CYS A 67 -2.31 13.03 5.45
C CYS A 67 -2.19 12.44 6.87
N PRO A 68 -2.24 11.11 7.04
CA PRO A 68 -2.02 10.46 8.35
C PRO A 68 -0.66 10.72 8.97
N LEU A 69 0.36 11.02 8.16
CA LEU A 69 1.70 11.37 8.65
C LEU A 69 1.79 12.82 9.14
N ASN A 70 0.71 13.60 8.99
CA ASN A 70 0.70 15.04 9.27
C ASN A 70 1.81 15.79 8.52
N ASN A 71 2.05 15.43 7.25
CA ASN A 71 3.06 16.05 6.41
C ASN A 71 2.87 17.57 6.34
N LEU A 72 3.95 18.31 6.51
CA LEU A 72 3.98 19.77 6.51
C LEU A 72 3.87 20.34 5.09
N ILE A 73 2.75 20.01 4.43
CA ILE A 73 2.52 20.18 2.99
C ILE A 73 2.63 21.64 2.54
N PRO A 74 2.01 22.63 3.20
CA PRO A 74 2.16 24.01 2.80
C PRO A 74 3.62 24.49 2.82
N GLU A 75 4.35 24.12 3.87
CA GLU A 75 5.72 24.55 4.06
C GLU A 75 6.67 24.02 2.97
N TRP A 76 6.64 22.70 2.71
CA TRP A 76 7.52 22.16 1.68
C TRP A 76 7.05 22.54 0.26
N ASN A 77 5.76 22.80 0.00
CA ASN A 77 5.29 23.37 -1.27
C ASN A 77 5.90 24.77 -1.49
N ASN A 78 5.90 25.62 -0.47
CA ASN A 78 6.57 26.92 -0.57
C ASN A 78 8.06 26.79 -0.94
N LEU A 79 8.76 25.85 -0.30
CA LEU A 79 10.18 25.62 -0.58
C LEU A 79 10.41 25.08 -2.00
N VAL A 80 9.53 24.22 -2.52
CA VAL A 80 9.56 23.76 -3.92
C VAL A 80 9.33 24.91 -4.89
N TYR A 81 8.34 25.78 -4.61
CA TYR A 81 8.09 26.98 -5.42
C TYR A 81 9.32 27.88 -5.51
N LEU A 82 10.02 28.06 -4.40
CA LEU A 82 11.27 28.86 -4.34
C LEU A 82 12.50 28.13 -4.89
N GLY A 83 12.37 26.89 -5.37
CA GLY A 83 13.48 26.08 -5.88
C GLY A 83 14.43 25.53 -4.79
N ASN A 84 14.09 25.69 -3.50
CA ASN A 84 14.91 25.23 -2.39
C ASN A 84 14.58 23.77 -2.02
N TYR A 85 15.01 22.84 -2.86
CA TYR A 85 14.72 21.41 -2.70
C TYR A 85 15.42 20.77 -1.50
N GLU A 86 16.59 21.28 -1.09
CA GLU A 86 17.29 20.76 0.09
C GLU A 86 16.50 21.03 1.37
N ALA A 87 16.04 22.26 1.55
CA ALA A 87 15.18 22.62 2.67
C ALA A 87 13.80 21.92 2.60
N ALA A 88 13.23 21.76 1.39
CA ALA A 88 12.00 21.01 1.19
C ALA A 88 12.15 19.55 1.63
N PHE A 89 13.26 18.90 1.26
CA PHE A 89 13.57 17.54 1.70
C PHE A 89 13.74 17.46 3.23
N ALA A 90 14.51 18.36 3.82
CA ALA A 90 14.69 18.40 5.27
C ALA A 90 13.35 18.59 6.01
N ARG A 91 12.43 19.37 5.43
CA ARG A 91 11.09 19.58 5.99
C ARG A 91 10.20 18.35 5.86
N LEU A 92 10.17 17.73 4.69
CA LEU A 92 9.40 16.52 4.41
C LEU A 92 9.85 15.34 5.30
N GLN A 93 11.16 15.19 5.49
CA GLN A 93 11.72 14.08 6.27
C GLN A 93 11.35 14.13 7.77
N LYS A 94 10.91 15.27 8.30
CA LYS A 94 10.47 15.37 9.71
C LYS A 94 9.25 14.49 9.98
N THR A 95 8.35 14.38 9.03
CA THR A 95 7.09 13.66 9.17
C THR A 95 7.03 12.37 8.37
N ASN A 96 7.75 12.26 7.26
CA ASN A 96 7.75 11.07 6.40
C ASN A 96 9.16 10.47 6.25
N CYS A 97 9.30 9.22 6.69
CA CYS A 97 10.57 8.48 6.57
C CYS A 97 10.87 8.07 5.11
N PHE A 98 9.83 7.83 4.30
CA PHE A 98 9.93 7.18 2.99
C PHE A 98 9.07 7.86 1.91
N PRO A 99 9.37 9.13 1.55
CA PRO A 99 8.61 9.84 0.54
C PRO A 99 8.68 9.19 -0.84
N GLU A 100 9.74 8.43 -1.13
CA GLU A 100 9.88 7.65 -2.37
C GLU A 100 8.83 6.55 -2.52
N PHE A 101 8.32 6.00 -1.41
CA PHE A 101 7.23 5.02 -1.43
C PHE A 101 5.87 5.72 -1.49
N THR A 102 5.63 6.69 -0.61
CA THR A 102 4.35 7.40 -0.56
C THR A 102 4.09 8.21 -1.81
N GLY A 103 5.11 8.86 -2.37
CA GLY A 103 5.00 9.59 -3.64
C GLY A 103 4.62 8.71 -4.84
N ARG A 104 4.83 7.38 -4.76
CA ARG A 104 4.44 6.42 -5.81
C ARG A 104 3.11 5.73 -5.52
N VAL A 105 2.92 5.20 -4.29
CA VAL A 105 1.83 4.26 -4.02
C VAL A 105 0.75 4.77 -3.06
N CYS A 106 0.90 5.98 -2.49
CA CYS A 106 -0.16 6.58 -1.68
C CYS A 106 -1.32 7.06 -2.58
N PRO A 107 -2.59 6.85 -2.18
CA PRO A 107 -3.75 7.35 -2.93
C PRO A 107 -3.93 8.87 -2.83
N ALA A 108 -3.02 9.60 -2.16
CA ALA A 108 -3.02 11.05 -2.01
C ALA A 108 -4.22 11.61 -1.21
N LEU A 109 -4.44 11.09 0.00
CA LEU A 109 -5.47 11.59 0.92
C LEU A 109 -5.38 13.10 1.17
N CYS A 110 -4.16 13.64 1.12
CA CYS A 110 -3.89 15.07 1.23
C CYS A 110 -4.50 15.89 0.09
N GLU A 111 -4.49 15.38 -1.14
CA GLU A 111 -5.10 16.04 -2.29
C GLU A 111 -6.63 16.01 -2.19
N ALA A 112 -7.20 14.87 -1.77
CA ALA A 112 -8.64 14.75 -1.57
C ALA A 112 -9.19 15.71 -0.50
N ALA A 113 -8.36 16.11 0.45
CA ALA A 113 -8.69 17.04 1.52
C ALA A 113 -8.18 18.47 1.28
N CYS A 114 -7.54 18.74 0.17
CA CYS A 114 -7.01 20.07 -0.15
C CYS A 114 -8.15 21.08 -0.29
N THR A 115 -8.04 22.25 0.38
CA THR A 115 -9.04 23.33 0.33
C THR A 115 -9.22 23.88 -1.07
N CYS A 116 -8.18 23.89 -1.92
CA CYS A 116 -8.34 24.27 -3.34
C CYS A 116 -9.38 23.41 -4.07
N GLY A 117 -9.57 22.15 -3.63
CA GLY A 117 -10.57 21.24 -4.19
C GLY A 117 -12.04 21.60 -3.94
N LEU A 118 -12.32 22.66 -3.18
CA LEU A 118 -13.68 23.20 -3.00
C LEU A 118 -14.18 23.97 -4.24
N ASN A 119 -13.30 24.74 -4.88
CA ASN A 119 -13.65 25.65 -5.96
C ASN A 119 -12.93 25.33 -7.28
N GLY A 120 -12.11 24.29 -7.30
CA GLY A 120 -11.32 23.89 -8.47
C GLY A 120 -10.55 22.61 -8.19
N ASP A 121 -9.40 22.46 -8.82
CA ASP A 121 -8.55 21.29 -8.64
C ASP A 121 -7.63 21.41 -7.40
N PRO A 122 -7.45 20.33 -6.62
CA PRO A 122 -6.52 20.31 -5.50
C PRO A 122 -5.07 20.48 -5.96
N VAL A 123 -4.19 20.87 -5.04
CA VAL A 123 -2.73 20.93 -5.28
C VAL A 123 -2.18 19.52 -5.53
N THR A 124 -1.25 19.38 -6.48
CA THR A 124 -0.60 18.10 -6.85
C THR A 124 0.47 17.71 -5.82
N CYS A 125 0.02 17.43 -4.58
CA CYS A 125 0.90 17.20 -3.43
C CYS A 125 1.77 15.94 -3.60
N LYS A 126 1.19 14.86 -4.13
CA LYS A 126 1.90 13.59 -4.33
C LYS A 126 3.05 13.71 -5.32
N ALA A 127 2.84 14.41 -6.44
CA ALA A 127 3.88 14.64 -7.43
C ALA A 127 4.99 15.57 -6.89
N ASN A 128 4.62 16.59 -6.11
CA ASN A 128 5.60 17.47 -5.46
C ASN A 128 6.43 16.71 -4.40
N GLU A 129 5.80 15.86 -3.58
CA GLU A 129 6.48 14.99 -2.62
C GLU A 129 7.49 14.08 -3.31
N LEU A 130 7.07 13.42 -4.40
CA LEU A 130 7.94 12.57 -5.21
C LEU A 130 9.10 13.36 -5.82
N ALA A 131 8.84 14.57 -6.33
CA ALA A 131 9.87 15.43 -6.89
C ALA A 131 10.91 15.86 -5.86
N ILE A 132 10.51 16.14 -4.62
CA ILE A 132 11.42 16.48 -3.52
C ILE A 132 12.40 15.33 -3.28
N ILE A 133 11.89 14.11 -3.08
CA ILE A 133 12.73 12.97 -2.72
C ILE A 133 13.64 12.54 -3.87
N GLU A 134 13.13 12.49 -5.11
CA GLU A 134 13.97 12.12 -6.26
C GLU A 134 15.04 13.17 -6.55
N THR A 135 14.73 14.46 -6.35
CA THR A 135 15.73 15.52 -6.43
C THR A 135 16.78 15.36 -5.33
N ALA A 136 16.37 14.99 -4.11
CA ALA A 136 17.31 14.79 -3.00
C ALA A 136 18.29 13.62 -3.27
N TYR A 137 17.82 12.52 -3.85
CA TYR A 137 18.72 11.44 -4.31
C TYR A 137 19.62 11.91 -5.45
N LYS A 138 19.07 12.54 -6.48
CA LYS A 138 19.82 13.01 -7.65
C LYS A 138 20.91 14.04 -7.31
N LYS A 139 20.63 14.93 -6.36
CA LYS A 139 21.54 16.00 -5.91
C LYS A 139 22.47 15.57 -4.77
N GLY A 140 22.33 14.34 -4.24
CA GLY A 140 23.16 13.85 -3.14
C GLY A 140 22.87 14.52 -1.79
N TYR A 141 21.68 15.08 -1.58
CA TYR A 141 21.27 15.61 -0.27
C TYR A 141 21.06 14.48 0.75
N ILE A 142 20.71 13.29 0.26
CA ILE A 142 20.56 12.10 1.09
C ILE A 142 21.93 11.47 1.30
N LYS A 143 22.36 11.46 2.56
CA LYS A 143 23.62 10.82 2.98
C LYS A 143 23.31 9.95 4.20
N PRO A 144 24.08 8.87 4.42
CA PRO A 144 23.97 8.08 5.64
C PRO A 144 24.20 8.96 6.88
N GLN A 145 23.32 8.81 7.85
CA GLN A 145 23.38 9.55 9.13
C GLN A 145 23.38 8.54 10.29
N PRO A 146 24.47 7.80 10.50
CA PRO A 146 24.57 6.91 11.63
C PRO A 146 24.47 7.69 12.94
N PRO A 147 23.81 7.16 13.97
CA PRO A 147 23.69 7.85 15.25
C PRO A 147 25.07 8.06 15.88
N LYS A 148 25.31 9.28 16.39
CA LYS A 148 26.59 9.63 17.02
C LYS A 148 26.84 8.84 18.32
N VAL A 149 25.79 8.48 19.01
CA VAL A 149 25.83 7.73 20.29
C VAL A 149 24.87 6.55 20.22
N ARG A 150 25.34 5.36 20.62
CA ARG A 150 24.51 4.17 20.77
C ARG A 150 24.02 4.02 22.20
N THR A 151 22.74 3.60 22.34
CA THR A 151 22.11 3.41 23.65
C THR A 151 22.44 2.05 24.29
N ASN A 152 23.12 1.17 23.57
CA ASN A 152 23.35 -0.24 23.91
C ASN A 152 22.08 -1.11 24.03
N LYS A 153 20.90 -0.55 23.75
CA LYS A 153 19.65 -1.30 23.65
C LYS A 153 19.58 -2.03 22.32
N ARG A 154 19.20 -3.30 22.34
CA ARG A 154 19.03 -4.17 21.16
C ARG A 154 17.56 -4.36 20.88
N ILE A 155 17.12 -4.07 19.67
CA ILE A 155 15.72 -4.16 19.28
C ILE A 155 15.58 -5.06 18.06
N ALA A 156 14.68 -6.03 18.13
CA ALA A 156 14.28 -6.85 17.00
C ALA A 156 13.02 -6.26 16.37
N VAL A 157 13.02 -6.14 15.05
CA VAL A 157 11.84 -5.80 14.25
C VAL A 157 11.50 -7.00 13.38
N ILE A 158 10.29 -7.53 13.50
CA ILE A 158 9.85 -8.72 12.77
C ILE A 158 8.97 -8.27 11.60
N GLY A 159 9.52 -8.40 10.40
CA GLY A 159 8.94 -7.93 9.13
C GLY A 159 9.58 -6.64 8.64
N SER A 160 9.89 -6.61 7.34
CA SER A 160 10.52 -5.48 6.64
C SER A 160 9.57 -4.69 5.75
N GLY A 161 8.25 -4.81 5.97
CA GLY A 161 7.26 -3.96 5.32
C GLY A 161 7.39 -2.49 5.74
N PRO A 162 6.58 -1.57 5.19
CA PRO A 162 6.69 -0.13 5.48
C PRO A 162 6.69 0.22 6.96
N SER A 163 5.89 -0.50 7.76
CA SER A 163 5.83 -0.30 9.22
C SER A 163 7.11 -0.72 9.92
N GLY A 164 7.63 -1.91 9.60
CA GLY A 164 8.88 -2.41 10.19
C GLY A 164 10.08 -1.57 9.79
N LEU A 165 10.16 -1.15 8.52
CA LEU A 165 11.22 -0.24 8.07
C LEU A 165 11.14 1.12 8.77
N ALA A 166 9.92 1.68 8.98
CA ALA A 166 9.74 2.94 9.69
C ALA A 166 10.14 2.84 11.16
N ALA A 167 9.76 1.75 11.83
CA ALA A 167 10.19 1.47 13.20
C ALA A 167 11.72 1.34 13.28
N ALA A 168 12.33 0.56 12.41
CA ALA A 168 13.78 0.37 12.36
C ALA A 168 14.54 1.68 12.09
N PHE A 169 14.05 2.50 11.15
CA PHE A 169 14.62 3.80 10.83
C PHE A 169 14.61 4.74 12.05
N MET A 170 13.49 4.88 12.74
CA MET A 170 13.34 5.76 13.89
C MET A 170 14.19 5.29 15.08
N LEU A 171 14.12 4.00 15.41
CA LEU A 171 14.87 3.41 16.50
C LEU A 171 16.38 3.49 16.29
N ASN A 172 16.85 3.23 15.06
CA ASN A 172 18.25 3.35 14.73
C ASN A 172 18.73 4.80 14.85
N ARG A 173 17.98 5.77 14.34
CA ARG A 173 18.31 7.21 14.49
C ARG A 173 18.35 7.66 15.94
N ARG A 174 17.53 7.09 16.81
CA ARG A 174 17.55 7.33 18.24
C ARG A 174 18.81 6.79 18.91
N GLY A 175 19.52 5.88 18.26
CA GLY A 175 20.76 5.26 18.74
C GLY A 175 20.64 3.81 19.19
N HIS A 176 19.49 3.18 19.02
CA HIS A 176 19.34 1.76 19.35
C HIS A 176 20.02 0.87 18.33
N ASN A 177 20.43 -0.34 18.74
CA ASN A 177 20.95 -1.37 17.85
C ASN A 177 19.79 -2.20 17.30
N VAL A 178 19.46 -1.99 16.02
CA VAL A 178 18.26 -2.57 15.41
C VAL A 178 18.62 -3.71 14.47
N THR A 179 17.93 -4.84 14.61
CA THR A 179 17.97 -5.96 13.65
C THR A 179 16.55 -6.19 13.13
N VAL A 180 16.40 -6.19 11.80
CA VAL A 180 15.15 -6.50 11.11
C VAL A 180 15.22 -7.93 10.59
N PHE A 181 14.23 -8.76 10.95
CA PHE A 181 14.06 -10.13 10.47
C PHE A 181 12.97 -10.17 9.39
N GLU A 182 13.28 -10.73 8.24
CA GLU A 182 12.37 -10.83 7.11
C GLU A 182 12.27 -12.27 6.62
N ARG A 183 11.04 -12.79 6.49
CA ARG A 183 10.81 -14.17 6.02
C ARG A 183 11.17 -14.38 4.55
N ALA A 184 11.04 -13.34 3.72
CA ALA A 184 11.37 -13.40 2.31
C ALA A 184 12.88 -13.27 2.05
N ASP A 185 13.29 -13.59 0.83
CA ASP A 185 14.66 -13.43 0.35
C ASP A 185 15.05 -11.97 0.09
N ARG A 186 14.04 -11.08 -0.11
CA ARG A 186 14.22 -9.64 -0.31
C ARG A 186 13.39 -8.82 0.68
N LEU A 187 13.93 -7.67 1.04
CA LEU A 187 13.34 -6.74 2.00
C LEU A 187 12.28 -5.86 1.34
N GLY A 188 11.28 -5.42 2.11
CA GLY A 188 10.25 -4.47 1.66
C GLY A 188 8.81 -4.95 1.83
N GLY A 189 8.59 -6.21 2.19
CA GLY A 189 7.25 -6.78 2.34
C GLY A 189 6.38 -6.60 1.09
N LEU A 190 5.17 -6.05 1.23
CA LEU A 190 4.28 -5.81 0.09
C LEU A 190 4.82 -4.77 -0.91
N LEU A 191 5.69 -3.84 -0.52
CA LEU A 191 6.37 -2.96 -1.47
C LEU A 191 7.23 -3.75 -2.46
N MET A 192 7.89 -4.81 -1.98
CA MET A 192 8.72 -5.67 -2.80
C MET A 192 7.88 -6.63 -3.66
N TYR A 193 6.99 -7.41 -3.03
CA TYR A 193 6.35 -8.53 -3.68
C TYR A 193 4.83 -8.41 -3.88
N GLY A 194 4.16 -7.44 -3.23
CA GLY A 194 2.72 -7.22 -3.41
C GLY A 194 2.40 -6.18 -4.48
N ILE A 195 3.24 -5.15 -4.62
CA ILE A 195 3.07 -4.09 -5.61
C ILE A 195 3.86 -4.43 -6.86
N PRO A 196 3.26 -4.40 -8.09
CA PRO A 196 3.98 -4.68 -9.32
C PRO A 196 5.13 -3.71 -9.58
N ASN A 197 6.15 -4.17 -10.33
CA ASN A 197 7.34 -3.35 -10.63
C ASN A 197 6.99 -2.08 -11.43
N MET A 198 6.01 -2.13 -12.33
CA MET A 198 5.56 -0.98 -13.11
C MET A 198 4.89 0.12 -12.28
N LYS A 199 4.51 -0.16 -11.03
CA LYS A 199 3.95 0.82 -10.09
C LYS A 199 4.99 1.32 -9.08
N LEU A 200 5.97 0.47 -8.74
CA LEU A 200 7.08 0.76 -7.86
C LEU A 200 8.29 -0.10 -8.24
N GLU A 201 9.25 0.48 -8.94
CA GLU A 201 10.49 -0.22 -9.30
C GLU A 201 11.31 -0.59 -8.06
N LYS A 202 11.82 -1.84 -8.03
CA LYS A 202 12.39 -2.42 -6.81
C LYS A 202 13.73 -1.81 -6.41
N HIS A 203 14.46 -1.21 -7.35
CA HIS A 203 15.67 -0.44 -7.07
C HIS A 203 15.41 0.75 -6.09
N VAL A 204 14.17 1.29 -6.08
CA VAL A 204 13.76 2.36 -5.15
C VAL A 204 13.78 1.86 -3.71
N ILE A 205 13.36 0.61 -3.49
CA ILE A 205 13.41 -0.03 -2.17
C ILE A 205 14.86 -0.35 -1.82
N GLU A 206 15.61 -0.93 -2.75
CA GLU A 206 17.00 -1.34 -2.54
C GLU A 206 17.91 -0.18 -2.17
N ARG A 207 17.77 1.00 -2.81
CA ARG A 207 18.56 2.19 -2.45
C ARG A 207 18.26 2.67 -1.03
N ARG A 208 16.99 2.58 -0.55
CA ARG A 208 16.63 2.92 0.83
C ARG A 208 17.21 1.92 1.82
N ILE A 209 17.11 0.63 1.52
CA ILE A 209 17.69 -0.42 2.37
C ILE A 209 19.21 -0.27 2.49
N ARG A 210 19.88 0.07 1.38
CA ARG A 210 21.35 0.34 1.38
C ARG A 210 21.68 1.47 2.34
N LEU A 211 20.97 2.58 2.26
CA LEU A 211 21.15 3.72 3.17
C LEU A 211 20.96 3.31 4.63
N MET A 212 19.90 2.55 4.96
CA MET A 212 19.64 2.08 6.32
C MET A 212 20.75 1.12 6.82
N LYS A 213 21.32 0.28 5.93
CA LYS A 213 22.48 -0.57 6.27
C LYS A 213 23.70 0.27 6.59
N GLU A 214 23.99 1.29 5.80
CA GLU A 214 25.10 2.22 6.01
C GLU A 214 24.92 3.04 7.31
N GLU A 215 23.69 3.29 7.72
CA GLU A 215 23.35 3.89 9.03
C GLU A 215 23.45 2.90 10.21
N GLY A 216 23.65 1.61 9.95
CA GLY A 216 23.89 0.60 10.96
C GLY A 216 22.70 -0.29 11.32
N VAL A 217 21.60 -0.27 10.56
CA VAL A 217 20.51 -1.25 10.69
C VAL A 217 20.97 -2.60 10.13
N ARG A 218 20.80 -3.66 10.91
CA ARG A 218 21.07 -5.03 10.47
C ARG A 218 19.81 -5.66 9.89
N PHE A 219 19.96 -6.43 8.81
CA PHE A 219 18.87 -7.16 8.17
C PHE A 219 19.21 -8.63 8.05
N VAL A 220 18.25 -9.49 8.38
CA VAL A 220 18.34 -10.95 8.26
C VAL A 220 17.16 -11.40 7.40
N THR A 221 17.44 -11.84 6.19
CA THR A 221 16.44 -12.38 5.24
C THR A 221 16.33 -13.91 5.39
N ASN A 222 15.28 -14.50 4.81
CA ASN A 222 14.94 -15.93 4.97
C ASN A 222 14.75 -16.35 6.44
N ALA A 223 14.40 -15.41 7.31
CA ALA A 223 14.16 -15.60 8.73
C ALA A 223 12.65 -15.51 9.01
N ASN A 224 11.97 -16.65 8.90
CA ASN A 224 10.55 -16.77 9.20
C ASN A 224 10.37 -17.09 10.69
N VAL A 225 10.24 -16.02 11.48
CA VAL A 225 10.16 -16.12 12.93
C VAL A 225 8.88 -16.84 13.35
N GLY A 226 9.03 -17.87 14.16
CA GLY A 226 7.94 -18.78 14.55
C GLY A 226 7.87 -20.06 13.71
N GLU A 227 8.65 -20.15 12.62
CA GLU A 227 8.78 -21.38 11.81
C GLU A 227 10.25 -21.86 11.75
N ASN A 228 11.11 -21.14 11.00
CA ASN A 228 12.51 -21.51 10.85
C ASN A 228 13.47 -20.67 11.72
N TYR A 229 12.94 -19.70 12.46
CA TYR A 229 13.68 -18.86 13.41
C TYR A 229 12.94 -18.79 14.74
N ASP A 230 13.62 -19.14 15.86
CA ASP A 230 12.95 -19.24 17.15
C ASP A 230 12.65 -17.87 17.78
N ALA A 231 11.38 -17.63 18.08
CA ALA A 231 10.92 -16.42 18.76
C ALA A 231 11.48 -16.29 20.20
N LYS A 232 11.72 -17.42 20.88
CA LYS A 232 12.29 -17.44 22.23
C LYS A 232 13.74 -16.93 22.25
N GLU A 233 14.53 -17.26 21.23
CA GLU A 233 15.87 -16.73 21.08
C GLU A 233 15.87 -15.20 20.83
N ILE A 234 14.86 -14.70 20.13
CA ILE A 234 14.68 -13.24 19.95
C ILE A 234 14.33 -12.60 21.30
N LEU A 235 13.35 -13.13 22.03
CA LEU A 235 12.96 -12.59 23.35
C LEU A 235 14.11 -12.60 24.36
N LYS A 236 15.01 -13.58 24.29
CA LYS A 236 16.19 -13.68 25.16
C LYS A 236 17.29 -12.68 24.79
N ASN A 237 17.47 -12.43 23.49
CA ASN A 237 18.64 -11.70 22.98
C ASN A 237 18.38 -10.22 22.70
N TYR A 238 17.11 -9.74 22.75
CA TYR A 238 16.73 -8.36 22.46
C TYR A 238 15.98 -7.74 23.64
N ASP A 239 16.23 -6.46 23.89
CA ASP A 239 15.59 -5.71 24.97
C ASP A 239 14.12 -5.37 24.67
N ALA A 240 13.76 -5.28 23.38
CA ALA A 240 12.38 -5.13 22.91
C ALA A 240 12.20 -5.73 21.51
N VAL A 241 10.94 -6.05 21.19
CA VAL A 241 10.52 -6.60 19.88
C VAL A 241 9.38 -5.75 19.31
N VAL A 242 9.45 -5.45 18.02
CA VAL A 242 8.36 -4.82 17.27
C VAL A 242 7.84 -5.83 16.24
N LEU A 243 6.61 -6.29 16.38
CA LEU A 243 5.92 -7.14 15.42
C LEU A 243 5.30 -6.28 14.33
N ALA A 244 5.78 -6.43 13.09
CA ALA A 244 5.36 -5.64 11.93
C ALA A 244 5.16 -6.53 10.68
N CYS A 245 4.59 -7.74 10.88
CA CYS A 245 4.46 -8.78 9.86
C CYS A 245 3.31 -8.55 8.87
N GLY A 246 2.55 -7.46 9.03
CA GLY A 246 1.43 -7.11 8.17
C GLY A 246 0.19 -7.97 8.39
N ALA A 247 -0.81 -7.81 7.50
CA ALA A 247 -2.01 -8.62 7.42
C ALA A 247 -1.91 -9.47 6.14
N SER A 248 -1.53 -10.73 6.28
CA SER A 248 -1.27 -11.62 5.15
C SER A 248 -2.13 -12.89 5.15
N ASN A 249 -3.18 -12.95 6.00
CA ASN A 249 -4.19 -13.99 5.94
C ASN A 249 -5.26 -13.61 4.89
N PRO A 250 -5.24 -14.20 3.65
CA PRO A 250 -6.11 -13.75 2.58
C PRO A 250 -7.56 -14.14 2.84
N ARG A 251 -8.49 -13.26 2.48
CA ARG A 251 -9.91 -13.59 2.43
C ARG A 251 -10.18 -14.47 1.23
N ASP A 252 -10.72 -15.66 1.47
CA ASP A 252 -11.08 -16.63 0.43
C ASP A 252 -12.56 -16.56 0.05
N ILE A 253 -12.88 -17.07 -1.14
CA ILE A 253 -14.24 -17.22 -1.65
C ILE A 253 -14.73 -18.65 -1.34
N LYS A 254 -15.67 -18.73 -0.43
CA LYS A 254 -16.29 -20.02 -0.03
C LYS A 254 -17.38 -20.40 -1.03
N ALA A 255 -17.00 -20.95 -2.18
CA ALA A 255 -17.91 -21.42 -3.20
C ALA A 255 -17.52 -22.85 -3.63
N PRO A 256 -18.48 -23.70 -4.07
CA PRO A 256 -18.20 -25.03 -4.62
C PRO A 256 -17.15 -24.95 -5.73
N GLY A 257 -16.27 -25.95 -5.82
CA GLY A 257 -15.22 -26.01 -6.84
C GLY A 257 -14.01 -25.11 -6.58
N ARG A 258 -13.89 -24.49 -5.40
CA ARG A 258 -12.76 -23.62 -5.03
C ARG A 258 -11.38 -24.30 -5.17
N GLU A 259 -11.35 -25.61 -5.04
CA GLU A 259 -10.15 -26.43 -5.15
C GLU A 259 -9.69 -26.67 -6.59
N ALA A 260 -10.39 -26.15 -7.61
CA ALA A 260 -10.01 -26.30 -9.01
C ALA A 260 -8.63 -25.71 -9.27
N LYS A 261 -7.84 -26.38 -10.11
CA LYS A 261 -6.55 -25.87 -10.58
C LYS A 261 -6.76 -24.64 -11.46
N GLY A 262 -5.99 -23.58 -11.21
CA GLY A 262 -6.13 -22.30 -11.90
C GLY A 262 -6.73 -21.18 -11.03
N ILE A 263 -6.99 -21.43 -9.74
CA ILE A 263 -7.49 -20.43 -8.80
C ILE A 263 -6.40 -20.09 -7.79
N PHE A 264 -5.94 -18.84 -7.77
CA PHE A 264 -4.86 -18.36 -6.93
C PHE A 264 -5.28 -17.10 -6.16
N PHE A 265 -4.62 -16.82 -5.03
CA PHE A 265 -4.72 -15.50 -4.43
C PHE A 265 -3.92 -14.48 -5.25
N ALA A 266 -4.45 -13.27 -5.35
CA ALA A 266 -3.84 -12.18 -6.10
C ALA A 266 -2.41 -11.88 -5.64
N VAL A 267 -2.18 -11.89 -4.33
CA VAL A 267 -0.85 -11.62 -3.76
C VAL A 267 0.19 -12.67 -4.18
N ASP A 268 -0.19 -13.93 -4.29
CA ASP A 268 0.72 -15.01 -4.72
C ASP A 268 1.08 -14.87 -6.21
N PHE A 269 0.08 -14.52 -7.04
CA PHE A 269 0.29 -14.23 -8.46
C PHE A 269 1.25 -13.05 -8.67
N LEU A 270 1.02 -11.94 -7.96
CA LEU A 270 1.84 -10.74 -8.04
C LEU A 270 3.27 -10.99 -7.50
N ALA A 271 3.37 -11.71 -6.37
CA ALA A 271 4.66 -12.03 -5.76
C ALA A 271 5.51 -12.93 -6.64
N ALA A 272 4.93 -14.02 -7.15
CA ALA A 272 5.64 -14.94 -8.04
C ALA A 272 6.07 -14.26 -9.34
N THR A 273 5.21 -13.41 -9.94
CA THR A 273 5.55 -12.63 -11.13
C THR A 273 6.71 -11.68 -10.85
N THR A 274 6.63 -10.89 -9.77
CA THR A 274 7.69 -9.93 -9.43
C THR A 274 8.99 -10.66 -9.11
N LYS A 275 8.94 -11.76 -8.37
CA LYS A 275 10.14 -12.56 -8.06
C LYS A 275 10.79 -13.11 -9.32
N SER A 276 10.03 -13.74 -10.22
CA SER A 276 10.54 -14.25 -11.49
C SER A 276 11.08 -13.14 -12.40
N LEU A 277 10.44 -11.96 -12.40
CA LEU A 277 10.94 -10.78 -13.13
C LEU A 277 12.32 -10.36 -12.63
N LEU A 278 12.50 -10.26 -11.31
CA LEU A 278 13.76 -9.84 -10.68
C LEU A 278 14.87 -10.90 -10.80
N ASP A 279 14.52 -12.18 -10.74
CA ASP A 279 15.48 -13.27 -10.75
C ASP A 279 15.96 -13.60 -12.18
N SER A 280 15.11 -13.43 -13.19
CA SER A 280 15.38 -13.96 -14.52
C SER A 280 14.72 -13.23 -15.68
N ASN A 281 14.10 -12.06 -15.43
CA ASN A 281 13.26 -11.37 -16.42
C ASN A 281 12.17 -12.31 -17.02
N LEU A 282 11.53 -13.09 -16.13
CA LEU A 282 10.46 -14.08 -16.43
C LEU A 282 10.90 -15.31 -17.23
N THR A 283 12.18 -15.51 -17.50
CA THR A 283 12.66 -16.64 -18.33
C THR A 283 12.71 -17.97 -17.59
N ASN A 284 12.75 -17.97 -16.24
CA ASN A 284 12.79 -19.19 -15.42
C ASN A 284 11.45 -19.93 -15.34
N GLY A 285 10.34 -19.28 -15.75
CA GLY A 285 9.00 -19.88 -15.71
C GLY A 285 8.40 -20.09 -14.31
N ASN A 286 9.08 -19.65 -13.24
CA ASN A 286 8.65 -19.84 -11.84
C ASN A 286 7.58 -18.82 -11.42
N TYR A 287 6.51 -18.72 -12.20
CA TYR A 287 5.36 -17.85 -11.90
C TYR A 287 4.08 -18.40 -12.55
N VAL A 288 2.93 -17.96 -12.10
CA VAL A 288 1.63 -18.31 -12.70
C VAL A 288 1.45 -17.48 -13.97
N SER A 289 1.61 -18.12 -15.14
CA SER A 289 1.45 -17.42 -16.42
C SER A 289 -0.03 -17.22 -16.77
N ALA A 290 -0.40 -15.98 -17.14
CA ALA A 290 -1.70 -15.64 -17.71
C ALA A 290 -1.71 -15.67 -19.25
N LYS A 291 -0.59 -16.01 -19.91
CA LYS A 291 -0.46 -15.99 -21.37
C LYS A 291 -1.52 -16.84 -22.05
N GLY A 292 -2.29 -16.24 -22.95
CA GLY A 292 -3.35 -16.87 -23.71
C GLY A 292 -4.56 -17.34 -22.91
N LYS A 293 -4.66 -16.98 -21.63
CA LYS A 293 -5.75 -17.40 -20.73
C LYS A 293 -6.86 -16.36 -20.64
N LYS A 294 -8.08 -16.82 -20.41
CA LYS A 294 -9.23 -16.01 -19.97
C LYS A 294 -9.10 -15.82 -18.46
N VAL A 295 -8.83 -14.59 -18.02
CA VAL A 295 -8.54 -14.26 -16.62
C VAL A 295 -9.75 -13.62 -15.98
N VAL A 296 -10.11 -14.06 -14.78
CA VAL A 296 -11.11 -13.40 -13.94
C VAL A 296 -10.47 -12.97 -12.63
N VAL A 297 -10.55 -11.68 -12.32
CA VAL A 297 -10.08 -11.09 -11.06
C VAL A 297 -11.28 -10.84 -10.16
N ILE A 298 -11.28 -11.37 -8.93
CA ILE A 298 -12.36 -11.18 -7.96
C ILE A 298 -11.94 -10.12 -6.95
N GLY A 299 -12.47 -8.90 -7.10
CA GLY A 299 -12.22 -7.74 -6.25
C GLY A 299 -11.88 -6.48 -7.05
N GLY A 300 -12.57 -5.37 -6.73
CA GLY A 300 -12.49 -4.09 -7.45
C GLY A 300 -11.43 -3.12 -6.96
N GLY A 301 -10.65 -3.47 -5.92
CA GLY A 301 -9.64 -2.59 -5.32
C GLY A 301 -8.31 -2.52 -6.08
N ASP A 302 -7.34 -1.78 -5.51
CA ASP A 302 -6.01 -1.57 -6.11
C ASP A 302 -5.28 -2.88 -6.46
N THR A 303 -5.34 -3.89 -5.57
CA THR A 303 -4.75 -5.20 -5.83
C THR A 303 -5.38 -5.90 -7.05
N GLY A 304 -6.71 -5.76 -7.22
CA GLY A 304 -7.41 -6.27 -8.40
C GLY A 304 -6.94 -5.57 -9.68
N ASN A 305 -6.81 -4.25 -9.64
CA ASN A 305 -6.26 -3.47 -10.76
C ASN A 305 -4.81 -3.88 -11.08
N ASP A 306 -3.98 -4.11 -10.07
CA ASP A 306 -2.60 -4.58 -10.24
C ASP A 306 -2.56 -5.97 -10.92
N CYS A 307 -3.51 -6.85 -10.60
CA CYS A 307 -3.68 -8.14 -11.29
C CYS A 307 -4.11 -7.99 -12.75
N VAL A 308 -5.03 -7.07 -13.05
CA VAL A 308 -5.45 -6.76 -14.43
C VAL A 308 -4.24 -6.33 -15.27
N GLY A 309 -3.51 -5.30 -14.81
CA GLY A 309 -2.33 -4.81 -15.54
C GLY A 309 -1.21 -5.84 -15.69
N THR A 310 -1.03 -6.72 -14.70
CA THR A 310 -0.05 -7.81 -14.75
C THR A 310 -0.48 -8.90 -15.73
N ALA A 311 -1.75 -9.31 -15.73
CA ALA A 311 -2.28 -10.31 -16.65
C ALA A 311 -2.17 -9.86 -18.12
N ILE A 312 -2.41 -8.58 -18.40
CA ILE A 312 -2.24 -7.97 -19.72
C ILE A 312 -0.77 -8.09 -20.18
N ARG A 313 0.19 -7.74 -19.30
CA ARG A 313 1.63 -7.86 -19.59
C ARG A 313 2.07 -9.30 -19.81
N HIS A 314 1.40 -10.29 -19.22
CA HIS A 314 1.61 -11.70 -19.54
C HIS A 314 1.03 -12.10 -20.91
N GLY A 315 0.19 -11.27 -21.54
CA GLY A 315 -0.48 -11.57 -22.81
C GLY A 315 -1.71 -12.46 -22.62
N CYS A 316 -2.58 -12.16 -21.66
CA CYS A 316 -3.85 -12.87 -21.47
C CYS A 316 -4.77 -12.69 -22.69
N ALA A 317 -5.65 -13.67 -22.95
CA ALA A 317 -6.62 -13.61 -24.04
C ALA A 317 -7.78 -12.63 -23.71
N SER A 318 -8.17 -12.54 -22.45
CA SER A 318 -9.15 -11.59 -21.94
C SER A 318 -8.96 -11.41 -20.44
N VAL A 319 -9.46 -10.30 -19.90
CA VAL A 319 -9.53 -10.08 -18.44
C VAL A 319 -10.87 -9.46 -18.06
N VAL A 320 -11.49 -10.02 -17.01
CA VAL A 320 -12.70 -9.49 -16.37
C VAL A 320 -12.41 -9.27 -14.89
N GLN A 321 -12.87 -8.15 -14.33
CA GLN A 321 -12.73 -7.82 -12.92
C GLN A 321 -14.12 -7.76 -12.26
N LEU A 322 -14.40 -8.67 -11.32
CA LEU A 322 -15.68 -8.71 -10.60
C LEU A 322 -15.63 -7.77 -9.40
N GLU A 323 -16.58 -6.84 -9.33
CA GLU A 323 -16.79 -5.95 -8.21
C GLU A 323 -18.18 -6.22 -7.59
N MET A 324 -18.18 -6.53 -6.30
CA MET A 324 -19.43 -6.82 -5.59
C MET A 324 -20.28 -5.56 -5.34
N MET A 325 -19.64 -4.38 -5.26
CA MET A 325 -20.32 -3.13 -4.98
C MET A 325 -20.89 -2.49 -6.26
N PRO A 326 -21.89 -1.61 -6.14
CA PRO A 326 -22.38 -0.82 -7.28
C PRO A 326 -21.29 0.07 -7.87
N LYS A 327 -21.41 0.39 -9.16
CA LYS A 327 -20.57 1.37 -9.83
C LYS A 327 -20.72 2.73 -9.11
N LEU A 328 -19.60 3.33 -8.72
CA LEU A 328 -19.58 4.65 -8.11
C LEU A 328 -19.91 5.74 -9.14
N PRO A 329 -20.47 6.87 -8.68
CA PRO A 329 -20.76 8.02 -9.55
C PRO A 329 -19.45 8.69 -10.01
N GLU A 330 -19.49 9.41 -11.13
CA GLU A 330 -18.33 10.14 -11.66
C GLU A 330 -17.97 11.38 -10.82
N LYS A 331 -18.95 11.96 -10.13
CA LYS A 331 -18.79 13.12 -9.24
C LYS A 331 -19.29 12.80 -7.84
N ARG A 332 -18.84 13.56 -6.84
CA ARG A 332 -19.31 13.44 -5.46
C ARG A 332 -20.84 13.53 -5.39
N ALA A 333 -21.46 12.58 -4.69
CA ALA A 333 -22.86 12.66 -4.35
C ALA A 333 -23.09 13.66 -3.20
N GLU A 334 -24.32 14.14 -3.03
CA GLU A 334 -24.71 15.09 -1.97
C GLU A 334 -24.37 14.61 -0.56
N ASN A 335 -24.43 13.30 -0.32
CA ASN A 335 -24.07 12.66 0.95
C ASN A 335 -22.58 12.37 1.11
N ASN A 336 -21.73 12.81 0.19
CA ASN A 336 -20.28 12.65 0.21
C ASN A 336 -19.55 13.96 -0.08
N GLN A 337 -19.77 14.95 0.76
CA GLN A 337 -19.19 16.28 0.58
C GLN A 337 -17.72 16.34 1.01
N TRP A 338 -16.97 17.33 0.52
CA TRP A 338 -15.67 17.68 1.03
C TRP A 338 -15.78 18.02 2.55
N PRO A 339 -14.83 17.66 3.40
CA PRO A 339 -13.51 17.06 3.13
C PRO A 339 -13.49 15.52 3.23
N GLU A 340 -14.62 14.84 3.14
CA GLU A 340 -14.67 13.39 3.14
C GLU A 340 -13.85 12.80 1.98
N TRP A 341 -13.37 11.57 2.15
CA TRP A 341 -12.79 10.83 1.02
C TRP A 341 -13.78 10.72 -0.13
N PRO A 342 -13.40 11.08 -1.38
CA PRO A 342 -14.30 11.05 -2.51
C PRO A 342 -14.69 9.61 -2.88
N ARG A 343 -15.97 9.31 -2.78
CA ARG A 343 -16.57 8.06 -3.26
C ARG A 343 -17.02 8.23 -4.71
N VAL A 344 -16.04 8.29 -5.60
CA VAL A 344 -16.25 8.50 -7.04
C VAL A 344 -15.56 7.41 -7.84
N LEU A 345 -16.06 7.18 -9.05
CA LEU A 345 -15.45 6.25 -9.99
C LEU A 345 -14.02 6.70 -10.31
N LYS A 346 -13.07 5.78 -10.13
CA LYS A 346 -11.70 5.93 -10.61
C LYS A 346 -11.44 4.86 -11.63
N THR A 347 -10.81 5.22 -12.73
CA THR A 347 -10.21 4.28 -13.67
C THR A 347 -8.70 4.36 -13.45
N ASP A 348 -8.09 3.25 -13.06
CA ASP A 348 -6.66 3.17 -12.80
C ASP A 348 -5.96 2.46 -13.97
N TYR A 349 -4.63 2.44 -13.94
CA TYR A 349 -3.79 2.05 -15.07
C TYR A 349 -4.15 0.68 -15.69
N GLY A 350 -4.48 -0.33 -14.88
CA GLY A 350 -4.83 -1.66 -15.38
C GLY A 350 -6.18 -1.67 -16.13
N GLN A 351 -7.18 -0.91 -15.63
CA GLN A 351 -8.46 -0.77 -16.35
C GLN A 351 -8.26 0.02 -17.65
N GLU A 352 -7.45 1.11 -17.65
CA GLU A 352 -7.10 1.85 -18.87
C GLU A 352 -6.43 0.95 -19.91
N GLU A 353 -5.50 0.10 -19.48
CA GLU A 353 -4.82 -0.87 -20.32
C GLU A 353 -5.78 -1.94 -20.89
N ALA A 354 -6.74 -2.40 -20.07
CA ALA A 354 -7.77 -3.33 -20.53
C ALA A 354 -8.68 -2.70 -21.59
N ILE A 355 -9.09 -1.43 -21.39
CA ILE A 355 -9.87 -0.66 -22.37
C ILE A 355 -9.10 -0.54 -23.70
N GLU A 356 -7.81 -0.22 -23.65
CA GLU A 356 -6.98 -0.10 -24.87
C GLU A 356 -6.83 -1.44 -25.59
N VAL A 357 -6.61 -2.54 -24.86
CA VAL A 357 -6.31 -3.84 -25.45
C VAL A 357 -7.57 -4.58 -25.91
N PHE A 358 -8.66 -4.50 -25.11
CA PHE A 358 -9.88 -5.31 -25.32
C PHE A 358 -11.10 -4.46 -25.71
N GLY A 359 -11.00 -3.12 -25.78
CA GLY A 359 -12.04 -2.22 -26.23
C GLY A 359 -13.13 -1.91 -25.21
N SER A 360 -13.03 -2.40 -23.95
CA SER A 360 -14.03 -2.17 -22.92
C SER A 360 -13.45 -2.19 -21.50
N ASP A 361 -14.14 -1.52 -20.57
CA ASP A 361 -13.83 -1.58 -19.13
C ASP A 361 -13.97 -3.03 -18.63
N PRO A 362 -12.95 -3.61 -18.00
CA PRO A 362 -12.99 -5.00 -17.55
C PRO A 362 -13.92 -5.23 -16.34
N ARG A 363 -14.43 -4.18 -15.71
CA ARG A 363 -15.19 -4.28 -14.45
C ARG A 363 -16.65 -4.67 -14.66
N MET A 364 -17.06 -5.73 -13.94
CA MET A 364 -18.45 -6.16 -13.81
C MET A 364 -18.92 -5.90 -12.39
N TYR A 365 -19.75 -4.86 -12.22
CA TYR A 365 -20.25 -4.43 -10.92
C TYR A 365 -21.42 -5.29 -10.43
N GLN A 366 -21.67 -5.26 -9.10
CA GLN A 366 -22.73 -5.98 -8.44
C GLN A 366 -22.74 -7.47 -8.83
N THR A 367 -21.56 -8.10 -8.82
CA THR A 367 -21.38 -9.46 -9.29
C THR A 367 -20.48 -10.25 -8.35
N THR A 368 -20.85 -11.47 -8.04
CA THR A 368 -20.00 -12.41 -7.29
C THR A 368 -20.03 -13.80 -7.89
N VAL A 369 -19.12 -14.66 -7.44
CA VAL A 369 -19.03 -16.06 -7.86
C VAL A 369 -19.93 -16.91 -6.96
N LYS A 370 -20.78 -17.74 -7.56
CA LYS A 370 -21.59 -18.76 -6.91
C LYS A 370 -20.90 -20.12 -6.91
N GLU A 371 -20.21 -20.47 -8.02
CA GLU A 371 -19.58 -21.77 -8.18
C GLU A 371 -18.40 -21.68 -9.16
N PHE A 372 -17.34 -22.46 -8.91
CA PHE A 372 -16.23 -22.69 -9.83
C PHE A 372 -16.41 -24.05 -10.49
N VAL A 373 -16.58 -24.07 -11.81
CA VAL A 373 -16.80 -25.31 -12.58
C VAL A 373 -15.46 -25.80 -13.14
N LYS A 374 -15.12 -27.05 -12.83
CA LYS A 374 -13.91 -27.72 -13.29
C LYS A 374 -14.18 -28.75 -14.39
N ASP A 375 -13.18 -29.02 -15.19
CA ASP A 375 -13.19 -30.12 -16.14
C ASP A 375 -12.93 -31.48 -15.45
N THR A 376 -12.95 -32.55 -16.22
CA THR A 376 -12.70 -33.94 -15.74
C THR A 376 -11.27 -34.14 -15.21
N LYS A 377 -10.33 -33.24 -15.53
CA LYS A 377 -8.94 -33.26 -15.04
C LYS A 377 -8.72 -32.35 -13.83
N GLY A 378 -9.79 -31.69 -13.34
CA GLY A 378 -9.78 -30.78 -12.21
C GLY A 378 -9.28 -29.37 -12.52
N ASN A 379 -9.14 -28.99 -13.81
CA ASN A 379 -8.79 -27.63 -14.18
C ASN A 379 -10.05 -26.75 -14.19
N LEU A 380 -9.87 -25.47 -13.84
CA LEU A 380 -10.93 -24.47 -13.95
C LEU A 380 -11.35 -24.35 -15.43
N LYS A 381 -12.66 -24.28 -15.69
CA LYS A 381 -13.25 -24.12 -17.01
C LYS A 381 -14.12 -22.87 -17.13
N LYS A 382 -14.94 -22.62 -16.11
CA LYS A 382 -15.84 -21.48 -16.06
C LYS A 382 -16.27 -21.18 -14.61
N LEU A 383 -16.85 -20.02 -14.40
CA LEU A 383 -17.54 -19.64 -13.18
C LEU A 383 -19.03 -19.53 -13.44
N ILE A 384 -19.84 -19.93 -12.47
CA ILE A 384 -21.24 -19.50 -12.37
C ILE A 384 -21.24 -18.26 -11.51
N CYS A 385 -21.59 -17.12 -12.11
CA CYS A 385 -21.71 -15.84 -11.44
C CYS A 385 -23.16 -15.50 -11.15
N VAL A 386 -23.40 -14.63 -10.17
CA VAL A 386 -24.73 -14.14 -9.80
C VAL A 386 -24.68 -12.64 -9.58
N LYS A 387 -25.75 -11.93 -9.96
CA LYS A 387 -25.91 -10.51 -9.68
C LYS A 387 -26.22 -10.29 -8.20
N LEU A 388 -25.79 -9.14 -7.69
CA LEU A 388 -25.99 -8.71 -6.31
C LEU A 388 -26.85 -7.45 -6.25
N GLU A 389 -27.66 -7.34 -5.22
CA GLU A 389 -28.41 -6.13 -4.86
C GLU A 389 -28.18 -5.74 -3.40
N PRO A 390 -28.21 -4.45 -3.06
CA PRO A 390 -28.13 -4.02 -1.68
C PRO A 390 -29.41 -4.40 -0.94
N LYS A 391 -29.27 -5.12 0.18
CA LYS A 391 -30.37 -5.56 1.04
C LYS A 391 -30.03 -5.30 2.50
N GLN A 392 -30.99 -4.78 3.24
CA GLN A 392 -30.82 -4.58 4.68
C GLN A 392 -31.00 -5.91 5.43
N ASP A 393 -29.97 -6.29 6.18
CA ASP A 393 -30.05 -7.45 7.07
C ASP A 393 -31.05 -7.16 8.22
N LYS A 394 -32.08 -7.98 8.35
CA LYS A 394 -33.16 -7.78 9.31
C LYS A 394 -32.71 -7.91 10.77
N LYS A 395 -31.61 -8.63 11.06
CA LYS A 395 -31.11 -8.85 12.42
C LYS A 395 -30.16 -7.76 12.88
N THR A 396 -29.28 -7.32 11.97
CA THR A 396 -28.21 -6.37 12.31
C THR A 396 -28.50 -4.95 11.85
N GLY A 397 -29.51 -4.73 10.99
CA GLY A 397 -29.81 -3.44 10.36
C GLY A 397 -28.78 -2.98 9.34
N ARG A 398 -27.73 -3.76 9.07
CA ARG A 398 -26.66 -3.40 8.16
C ARG A 398 -27.04 -3.67 6.71
N MET A 399 -26.61 -2.77 5.82
CA MET A 399 -26.70 -3.01 4.38
C MET A 399 -25.68 -4.07 3.97
N MET A 400 -26.14 -5.11 3.27
CA MET A 400 -25.34 -6.19 2.72
C MET A 400 -25.68 -6.38 1.25
N MET A 401 -24.74 -6.88 0.47
CA MET A 401 -24.99 -7.29 -0.92
C MET A 401 -25.54 -8.72 -0.91
N ALA A 402 -26.73 -8.91 -1.44
CA ALA A 402 -27.43 -10.21 -1.48
C ALA A 402 -27.59 -10.69 -2.94
N PRO A 403 -27.51 -12.01 -3.20
CA PRO A 403 -27.75 -12.55 -4.55
C PRO A 403 -29.17 -12.25 -5.02
N VAL A 404 -29.29 -11.81 -6.29
CA VAL A 404 -30.56 -11.66 -6.99
C VAL A 404 -30.99 -13.02 -7.50
N LYS A 405 -32.23 -13.38 -7.22
CA LYS A 405 -32.81 -14.67 -7.66
C LYS A 405 -32.84 -14.76 -9.19
N ASP A 406 -32.52 -15.93 -9.71
CA ASP A 406 -32.57 -16.26 -11.15
C ASP A 406 -31.70 -15.34 -12.04
N SER A 407 -30.62 -14.77 -11.47
CA SER A 407 -29.68 -13.89 -12.17
C SER A 407 -28.34 -14.54 -12.51
N GLU A 408 -28.32 -15.87 -12.48
CA GLU A 408 -27.12 -16.65 -12.74
C GLU A 408 -26.70 -16.58 -14.20
N PHE A 409 -25.38 -16.51 -14.41
CA PHE A 409 -24.80 -16.55 -15.77
C PHE A 409 -23.41 -17.18 -15.73
N GLU A 410 -22.99 -17.70 -16.88
CA GLU A 410 -21.70 -18.33 -17.02
C GLU A 410 -20.62 -17.34 -17.49
N LEU A 411 -19.41 -17.46 -16.94
CA LEU A 411 -18.23 -16.72 -17.35
C LEU A 411 -17.07 -17.69 -17.56
N GLU A 412 -16.59 -17.83 -18.79
CA GLU A 412 -15.44 -18.68 -19.09
C GLU A 412 -14.16 -18.16 -18.43
N ALA A 413 -13.39 -19.04 -17.82
CA ALA A 413 -12.15 -18.68 -17.15
C ALA A 413 -11.17 -19.86 -17.11
N ASP A 414 -9.92 -19.58 -17.44
CA ASP A 414 -8.78 -20.51 -17.31
C ASP A 414 -7.93 -20.16 -16.07
N LEU A 415 -8.06 -18.93 -15.56
CA LEU A 415 -7.33 -18.40 -14.41
C LEU A 415 -8.21 -17.46 -13.60
N VAL A 416 -8.29 -17.71 -12.28
CA VAL A 416 -8.95 -16.82 -11.32
C VAL A 416 -7.92 -16.29 -10.34
N LEU A 417 -7.99 -14.97 -10.09
CA LEU A 417 -7.16 -14.26 -9.12
C LEU A 417 -8.05 -13.64 -8.05
N ILE A 418 -7.96 -14.14 -6.81
CA ILE A 418 -8.79 -13.66 -5.69
C ILE A 418 -8.09 -12.49 -5.02
N ALA A 419 -8.65 -11.28 -5.21
CA ALA A 419 -8.20 -10.00 -4.67
C ALA A 419 -9.21 -9.43 -3.63
N ALA A 420 -9.78 -10.29 -2.77
CA ALA A 420 -10.85 -9.94 -1.84
C ALA A 420 -10.38 -9.31 -0.51
N GLY A 421 -9.09 -8.92 -0.40
CA GLY A 421 -8.49 -8.37 0.80
C GLY A 421 -8.04 -9.42 1.81
N PHE A 422 -7.72 -8.98 3.03
CA PHE A 422 -7.16 -9.83 4.09
C PHE A 422 -8.04 -9.84 5.34
N LEU A 423 -7.94 -10.92 6.10
CA LEU A 423 -8.66 -11.10 7.36
C LEU A 423 -7.86 -10.67 8.60
N GLY A 424 -6.60 -10.28 8.43
CA GLY A 424 -5.68 -9.93 9.50
C GLY A 424 -4.35 -10.67 9.38
N THR A 425 -3.63 -10.83 10.49
CA THR A 425 -2.31 -11.49 10.50
C THR A 425 -2.43 -13.02 10.44
N GLN A 426 -1.37 -13.69 10.02
CA GLN A 426 -1.21 -15.13 10.20
C GLN A 426 -0.88 -15.40 11.67
N SER A 427 -1.55 -16.40 12.28
CA SER A 427 -1.49 -16.63 13.73
C SER A 427 -0.13 -17.13 14.22
N TYR A 428 0.62 -17.87 13.41
CA TYR A 428 1.85 -18.54 13.84
C TYR A 428 2.89 -17.60 14.48
N VAL A 429 3.02 -16.35 13.99
CA VAL A 429 3.92 -15.35 14.62
C VAL A 429 3.36 -14.91 15.97
N ALA A 430 2.06 -14.65 16.04
CA ALA A 430 1.41 -14.26 17.28
C ALA A 430 1.53 -15.37 18.34
N ASP A 431 1.32 -16.61 17.93
CA ASP A 431 1.42 -17.80 18.78
C ASP A 431 2.87 -17.98 19.27
N ALA A 432 3.88 -17.82 18.40
CA ALA A 432 5.29 -17.93 18.73
C ALA A 432 5.75 -16.92 19.79
N PHE A 433 5.18 -15.70 19.79
CA PHE A 433 5.47 -14.68 20.79
C PHE A 433 4.49 -14.67 21.97
N GLY A 434 3.41 -15.46 21.93
CA GLY A 434 2.37 -15.50 22.97
C GLY A 434 1.52 -14.22 23.03
N VAL A 435 1.41 -13.48 21.91
CA VAL A 435 0.58 -12.26 21.85
C VAL A 435 -0.87 -12.59 21.51
N LYS A 436 -1.80 -11.87 22.12
CA LYS A 436 -3.24 -12.05 21.89
C LYS A 436 -3.67 -11.41 20.61
N LEU A 437 -4.63 -12.07 19.92
CA LEU A 437 -5.32 -11.54 18.75
C LEU A 437 -6.76 -11.18 19.11
N ASN A 438 -7.25 -10.07 18.56
CA ASN A 438 -8.65 -9.66 18.68
C ASN A 438 -9.56 -10.45 17.71
N ALA A 439 -10.86 -10.20 17.75
CA ALA A 439 -11.84 -10.87 16.88
C ALA A 439 -11.62 -10.67 15.37
N ARG A 440 -10.80 -9.70 14.97
CA ARG A 440 -10.40 -9.46 13.57
C ARG A 440 -9.04 -10.07 13.24
N THR A 441 -8.49 -10.89 14.11
CA THR A 441 -7.16 -11.52 13.99
C THR A 441 -5.99 -10.52 13.89
N ASN A 442 -6.16 -9.31 14.44
CA ASN A 442 -5.09 -8.34 14.62
C ASN A 442 -4.54 -8.45 16.05
N VAL A 443 -3.28 -8.10 16.25
CA VAL A 443 -2.67 -8.09 17.60
C VAL A 443 -3.40 -7.10 18.50
N GLU A 444 -3.82 -7.60 19.66
CA GLU A 444 -4.55 -6.82 20.65
C GLU A 444 -3.61 -5.94 21.46
N THR A 445 -3.94 -4.65 21.55
CA THR A 445 -3.26 -3.67 22.40
C THR A 445 -4.32 -2.82 23.12
N ALA A 446 -3.95 -2.13 24.18
CA ALA A 446 -4.80 -1.10 24.73
C ALA A 446 -4.99 0.06 23.73
N GLU A 447 -6.12 0.77 23.84
CA GLU A 447 -6.39 1.93 22.99
C GLU A 447 -5.28 2.96 23.06
N GLY A 448 -4.83 3.44 21.89
CA GLY A 448 -3.71 4.40 21.79
C GLY A 448 -2.33 3.83 22.15
N SER A 449 -2.23 2.53 22.39
CA SER A 449 -0.98 1.85 22.73
C SER A 449 -0.51 0.93 21.60
N TYR A 450 0.80 0.67 21.56
CA TYR A 450 1.43 -0.33 20.70
C TYR A 450 1.98 -1.51 21.48
N ALA A 451 1.93 -1.46 22.83
CA ALA A 451 2.38 -2.53 23.72
C ALA A 451 1.35 -3.66 23.73
N THR A 452 1.83 -4.90 23.58
CA THR A 452 1.01 -6.11 23.65
C THR A 452 0.84 -6.62 25.10
N ASN A 453 0.15 -7.74 25.26
CA ASN A 453 0.08 -8.46 26.55
C ASN A 453 1.41 -9.05 27.00
N VAL A 454 2.41 -9.14 26.11
CA VAL A 454 3.75 -9.69 26.43
C VAL A 454 4.70 -8.53 26.71
N PRO A 455 5.40 -8.52 27.85
CA PRO A 455 6.34 -7.46 28.20
C PRO A 455 7.39 -7.22 27.12
N ASN A 456 7.64 -5.93 26.81
CA ASN A 456 8.61 -5.49 25.80
C ASN A 456 8.33 -5.96 24.36
N VAL A 457 7.15 -6.50 24.07
CA VAL A 457 6.68 -6.83 22.72
C VAL A 457 5.63 -5.81 22.29
N PHE A 458 5.85 -5.20 21.14
CA PHE A 458 5.01 -4.16 20.54
C PHE A 458 4.54 -4.63 19.18
N ALA A 459 3.41 -4.08 18.69
CA ALA A 459 2.89 -4.39 17.36
C ALA A 459 2.62 -3.10 16.58
N ALA A 460 2.82 -3.13 15.26
CA ALA A 460 2.62 -1.97 14.41
C ALA A 460 2.17 -2.36 12.97
N GLY A 461 1.56 -1.41 12.29
CA GLY A 461 1.11 -1.56 10.92
C GLY A 461 -0.13 -2.45 10.80
N ASP A 462 -0.28 -3.12 9.65
CA ASP A 462 -1.49 -3.90 9.37
C ASP A 462 -1.65 -5.11 10.32
N MET A 463 -0.59 -5.57 10.94
CA MET A 463 -0.66 -6.59 12.00
C MET A 463 -1.41 -6.09 13.24
N HIS A 464 -1.33 -4.80 13.54
CA HIS A 464 -1.97 -4.12 14.66
C HIS A 464 -3.35 -3.58 14.27
N ARG A 465 -3.43 -2.73 13.21
CA ARG A 465 -4.67 -2.03 12.86
C ARG A 465 -5.56 -2.76 11.85
N GLY A 466 -5.07 -3.82 11.22
CA GLY A 466 -5.68 -4.44 10.05
C GLY A 466 -5.22 -3.79 8.74
N GLN A 467 -5.62 -4.38 7.62
CA GLN A 467 -5.27 -3.92 6.28
C GLN A 467 -5.48 -2.40 6.12
N SER A 468 -4.44 -1.69 5.69
CA SER A 468 -4.46 -0.23 5.61
C SER A 468 -3.54 0.31 4.50
N LEU A 469 -3.41 1.64 4.44
CA LEU A 469 -2.57 2.32 3.45
C LEU A 469 -1.11 2.40 3.92
N VAL A 470 -0.17 2.54 2.96
CA VAL A 470 1.27 2.70 3.22
C VAL A 470 1.58 3.82 4.23
N VAL A 471 0.86 4.94 4.15
CA VAL A 471 1.02 6.07 5.08
C VAL A 471 0.64 5.72 6.51
N TRP A 472 -0.36 4.85 6.71
CA TRP A 472 -0.71 4.33 8.03
C TRP A 472 0.34 3.37 8.56
N ALA A 473 0.83 2.47 7.72
CA ALA A 473 1.89 1.54 8.11
C ALA A 473 3.14 2.30 8.58
N ILE A 474 3.54 3.36 7.85
CA ILE A 474 4.67 4.22 8.23
C ILE A 474 4.38 4.94 9.56
N ARG A 475 3.18 5.53 9.72
CA ARG A 475 2.78 6.19 10.97
C ARG A 475 2.89 5.24 12.15
N GLU A 476 2.27 4.07 12.06
CA GLU A 476 2.29 3.11 13.15
C GLU A 476 3.70 2.61 13.48
N GLY A 477 4.54 2.40 12.48
CA GLY A 477 5.95 2.09 12.72
C GLY A 477 6.70 3.17 13.51
N ARG A 478 6.44 4.45 13.18
CA ARG A 478 7.01 5.60 13.91
C ARG A 478 6.49 5.69 15.35
N GLU A 479 5.19 5.55 15.55
CA GLU A 479 4.57 5.63 16.87
C GLU A 479 4.98 4.43 17.76
N ALA A 480 5.06 3.23 17.20
CA ALA A 480 5.57 2.07 17.90
C ALA A 480 7.05 2.25 18.31
N ALA A 481 7.87 2.83 17.43
CA ALA A 481 9.26 3.15 17.77
C ALA A 481 9.34 4.11 18.97
N LYS A 482 8.51 5.14 18.99
CA LYS A 482 8.40 6.07 20.13
C LYS A 482 7.97 5.36 21.41
N ALA A 483 7.00 4.44 21.32
CA ALA A 483 6.56 3.64 22.47
C ALA A 483 7.67 2.74 23.02
N VAL A 484 8.44 2.09 22.13
CA VAL A 484 9.62 1.29 22.51
C VAL A 484 10.69 2.12 23.18
N ASP A 485 11.05 3.27 22.60
CA ASP A 485 12.06 4.19 23.18
C ASP A 485 11.62 4.69 24.56
N THR A 486 10.37 5.12 24.70
CA THR A 486 9.80 5.56 25.99
C THR A 486 9.90 4.43 27.02
N LYS A 487 9.58 3.20 26.64
CA LYS A 487 9.66 2.05 27.55
C LYS A 487 11.08 1.74 28.01
N LEU A 488 12.06 1.79 27.09
CA LEU A 488 13.45 1.42 27.36
C LEU A 488 14.28 2.52 28.00
N MET A 489 13.94 3.79 27.75
CA MET A 489 14.73 4.96 28.16
C MET A 489 14.02 5.82 29.22
N GLY A 490 12.73 5.55 29.52
CA GLY A 490 11.89 6.36 30.42
C GLY A 490 11.28 7.60 29.74
N TYR A 491 11.76 7.99 28.59
CA TYR A 491 11.25 9.10 27.77
C TYR A 491 11.57 8.88 26.30
N SER A 492 10.94 9.67 25.43
CA SER A 492 11.30 9.71 23.99
C SER A 492 11.30 11.16 23.49
N ASN A 493 12.26 11.49 22.65
CA ASN A 493 12.35 12.75 21.92
C ASN A 493 12.10 12.58 20.39
N MET A 494 11.46 11.46 20.00
CA MET A 494 11.08 11.15 18.61
C MET A 494 9.76 11.80 18.22
#